data_cc6ffc25f2b1ac7fd9bd1e0c8b4dc349
#
_entry.id   cc6ffc25f2b1ac7fd9bd1e0c8b4dc349
#
_cell.length_a   1.000
_cell.length_b   1.000
_cell.length_c   1.000
_cell.angle_alpha   90.00
_cell.angle_beta   90.00
_cell.angle_gamma   90.00
#
_symmetry.space_group_name_H-M   'P 1'
#
loop_
_entity.id
_entity.type
_entity.pdbx_description
1 polymer ?
#
loop_
_entity_poly.entity_id
_entity_poly.type
_entity_poly.pdbx_seq_one_letter_code
_entity_poly.pdbx_strand_id
1 'polypeptide(L)'
;SRMEDQVQPLMDWTEKGGQTLFAVTMGKESNLDAIDHNLGVSYSNFEMDEVKEIYVDPDFMIGGGRNYKIEEPFESARKVSLESDVKVHAKTTDDSHTPLIWEKPYGKGKFVVDNLGIYERNVRGIYAASYSLLTEATVYPVINGSTYYIDDFPSPVPAGDGRFVKRDYDMSVSEFYTNVWWPDLLKLHEKYGIVHTGVVIENYEAQTDGKIVQQNDLDRFKYFGNSLLANGGELGYHGYNHQPLSP
;
A
#
# COMPACT_ATOMS: atom_id res chain seq x y z
N SER A 1 -26.70 7.73 17.45
CA SER A 1 -25.67 6.82 16.89
C SER A 1 -25.82 5.45 17.53
N ARG A 2 -25.43 4.37 16.85
CA ARG A 2 -25.47 3.01 17.40
C ARG A 2 -24.51 2.78 18.58
N MET A 3 -23.72 3.78 18.94
CA MET A 3 -22.70 3.72 19.99
C MET A 3 -23.06 4.45 21.28
N GLU A 4 -24.16 5.20 21.31
CA GLU A 4 -24.54 6.02 22.48
C GLU A 4 -24.59 5.20 23.78
N ASP A 5 -25.25 4.05 23.74
CA ASP A 5 -25.38 3.15 24.89
C ASP A 5 -24.10 2.39 25.23
N GLN A 6 -23.09 2.43 24.36
CA GLN A 6 -21.83 1.69 24.50
C GLN A 6 -20.66 2.56 24.95
N VAL A 7 -20.81 3.88 24.93
CA VAL A 7 -19.72 4.81 25.30
C VAL A 7 -19.28 4.61 26.74
N GLN A 8 -20.20 4.63 27.69
CA GLN A 8 -19.86 4.47 29.12
C GLN A 8 -19.25 3.09 29.42
N PRO A 9 -19.81 1.97 28.96
CA PRO A 9 -19.16 0.66 29.11
C PRO A 9 -17.75 0.60 28.53
N LEU A 10 -17.49 1.26 27.39
CA LEU A 10 -16.17 1.33 26.79
C LEU A 10 -15.19 2.14 27.64
N MET A 11 -15.64 3.28 28.18
CA MET A 11 -14.85 4.10 29.09
C MET A 11 -14.47 3.30 30.35
N ASP A 12 -15.45 2.66 31.01
CA ASP A 12 -15.26 1.85 32.20
C ASP A 12 -14.31 0.68 31.95
N TRP A 13 -14.40 0.06 30.79
CA TRP A 13 -13.51 -1.04 30.40
C TRP A 13 -12.07 -0.55 30.20
N THR A 14 -11.89 0.59 29.48
CA THR A 14 -10.58 1.19 29.27
C THR A 14 -9.96 1.63 30.59
N GLU A 15 -10.72 2.29 31.48
CA GLU A 15 -10.24 2.72 32.80
C GLU A 15 -9.70 1.56 33.64
N LYS A 16 -10.29 0.37 33.50
CA LYS A 16 -9.89 -0.87 34.24
C LYS A 16 -8.67 -1.56 33.58
N GLY A 17 -8.12 -1.05 32.52
CA GLY A 17 -6.92 -1.59 31.86
C GLY A 17 -7.13 -2.03 30.41
N GLY A 18 -8.31 -1.77 29.84
CA GLY A 18 -8.58 -2.00 28.43
C GLY A 18 -7.73 -1.10 27.53
N GLN A 19 -7.48 -1.56 26.32
CA GLN A 19 -6.74 -0.82 25.30
C GLN A 19 -7.67 -0.56 24.11
N THR A 20 -8.00 0.70 23.83
CA THR A 20 -8.99 1.06 22.81
C THR A 20 -8.35 1.85 21.68
N LEU A 21 -8.58 1.43 20.43
CA LEU A 21 -8.18 2.13 19.23
C LEU A 21 -9.40 2.71 18.51
N PHE A 22 -9.38 4.03 18.28
CA PHE A 22 -10.26 4.70 17.32
C PHE A 22 -9.50 4.82 16.00
N ALA A 23 -9.78 3.91 15.08
CA ALA A 23 -8.95 3.66 13.88
C ALA A 23 -9.27 4.56 12.67
N VAL A 24 -10.08 5.60 12.83
CA VAL A 24 -10.47 6.50 11.74
C VAL A 24 -10.85 7.85 12.32
N THR A 25 -10.63 8.92 11.58
CA THR A 25 -11.09 10.27 11.92
C THR A 25 -12.55 10.28 12.34
N MET A 26 -12.81 10.77 13.53
CA MET A 26 -14.17 10.87 14.09
C MET A 26 -14.84 12.11 13.52
N GLY A 27 -15.94 11.92 12.76
CA GLY A 27 -16.72 13.01 12.19
C GLY A 27 -17.63 13.70 13.24
N LYS A 28 -18.12 14.89 12.88
CA LYS A 28 -18.99 15.73 13.71
C LYS A 28 -20.29 15.05 14.13
N GLU A 29 -20.78 14.10 13.34
CA GLU A 29 -22.03 13.36 13.62
C GLU A 29 -21.81 12.16 14.56
N SER A 30 -20.58 11.90 14.94
CA SER A 30 -20.29 10.90 15.96
C SER A 30 -20.60 11.50 17.31
N ASN A 31 -21.43 10.85 18.12
CA ASN A 31 -21.67 11.26 19.53
C ASN A 31 -20.41 11.05 20.41
N LEU A 32 -19.27 10.92 19.77
CA LEU A 32 -17.96 10.74 20.42
C LEU A 32 -17.35 12.08 20.84
N ASP A 33 -17.88 13.22 20.41
CA ASP A 33 -17.49 14.55 20.92
C ASP A 33 -17.64 14.64 22.45
N ALA A 34 -18.62 13.94 23.01
CA ALA A 34 -18.80 13.88 24.47
C ALA A 34 -17.60 13.26 25.22
N ILE A 35 -16.75 12.49 24.52
CA ILE A 35 -15.56 11.88 25.10
C ILE A 35 -14.25 12.49 24.61
N ASP A 36 -14.29 13.53 23.83
CA ASP A 36 -13.10 14.21 23.29
C ASP A 36 -12.05 14.49 24.38
N HIS A 37 -12.50 15.02 25.53
CA HIS A 37 -11.62 15.27 26.68
C HIS A 37 -10.94 13.98 27.19
N ASN A 38 -11.67 12.86 27.23
CA ASN A 38 -11.11 11.57 27.65
C ASN A 38 -10.09 11.02 26.64
N LEU A 39 -10.22 11.40 25.37
CA LEU A 39 -9.28 11.08 24.31
C LEU A 39 -8.07 12.03 24.25
N GLY A 40 -8.03 13.03 25.15
CA GLY A 40 -6.97 14.03 25.22
C GLY A 40 -7.15 15.21 24.30
N VAL A 41 -8.34 15.43 23.75
CA VAL A 41 -8.66 16.61 22.93
C VAL A 41 -9.08 17.76 23.85
N SER A 42 -8.26 18.81 23.92
CA SER A 42 -8.57 20.02 24.70
C SER A 42 -9.47 21.01 23.96
N TYR A 43 -9.40 21.01 22.62
CA TYR A 43 -10.22 21.87 21.78
C TYR A 43 -10.41 21.29 20.38
N SER A 44 -11.62 21.42 19.84
CA SER A 44 -11.93 21.16 18.43
C SER A 44 -13.06 22.07 17.97
N ASN A 45 -12.94 22.65 16.79
CA ASN A 45 -14.00 23.38 16.10
C ASN A 45 -14.73 22.55 15.04
N PHE A 46 -14.41 21.25 14.95
CA PHE A 46 -14.92 20.32 13.94
C PHE A 46 -14.61 20.69 12.48
N GLU A 47 -13.68 21.60 12.26
CA GLU A 47 -13.13 21.81 10.93
C GLU A 47 -12.23 20.64 10.54
N MET A 48 -12.25 20.32 9.25
CA MET A 48 -11.38 19.30 8.68
C MET A 48 -10.11 19.96 8.13
N ASP A 49 -9.03 19.22 8.14
CA ASP A 49 -7.74 19.60 7.60
C ASP A 49 -7.39 18.72 6.40
N GLU A 50 -6.87 19.33 5.35
CA GLU A 50 -6.37 18.64 4.17
C GLU A 50 -4.97 18.09 4.45
N VAL A 51 -4.84 16.77 4.54
CA VAL A 51 -3.56 16.12 4.83
C VAL A 51 -2.75 15.94 3.56
N LYS A 52 -1.78 16.82 3.36
CA LYS A 52 -0.85 16.80 2.19
C LYS A 52 0.44 16.06 2.46
N GLU A 53 0.91 16.12 3.69
CA GLU A 53 2.16 15.50 4.11
C GLU A 53 2.08 15.16 5.60
N ILE A 54 2.60 14.00 5.97
CA ILE A 54 2.58 13.47 7.33
C ILE A 54 4.02 13.40 7.85
N TYR A 55 4.29 14.00 8.99
CA TYR A 55 5.49 13.70 9.78
C TYR A 55 5.18 12.53 10.71
N VAL A 56 6.02 11.50 10.69
CA VAL A 56 5.95 10.30 11.53
C VAL A 56 7.10 10.34 12.56
N ASP A 57 6.75 10.17 13.84
CA ASP A 57 7.74 10.14 14.92
C ASP A 57 8.74 8.97 14.73
N PRO A 58 10.04 9.15 15.02
CA PRO A 58 11.05 8.11 14.83
C PRO A 58 10.80 6.83 15.63
N ASP A 59 10.19 6.94 16.78
CA ASP A 59 9.94 5.82 17.69
C ASP A 59 8.62 5.10 17.42
N PHE A 60 7.81 5.61 16.48
CA PHE A 60 6.47 5.06 16.23
C PHE A 60 6.48 3.80 15.39
N MET A 61 7.27 3.80 14.32
CA MET A 61 7.34 2.67 13.38
C MET A 61 8.66 2.66 12.60
N ILE A 62 8.96 1.52 11.98
CA ILE A 62 10.07 1.43 11.03
C ILE A 62 9.83 2.42 9.88
N GLY A 63 10.81 3.27 9.61
CA GLY A 63 10.69 4.37 8.66
C GLY A 63 10.26 5.70 9.28
N GLY A 64 10.01 5.78 10.59
CA GLY A 64 9.77 7.03 11.29
C GLY A 64 10.94 8.03 11.22
N GLY A 65 10.74 9.21 11.76
CA GLY A 65 11.70 10.32 11.75
C GLY A 65 11.75 11.08 10.43
N ARG A 66 10.75 10.99 9.59
CA ARG A 66 10.68 11.67 8.29
C ARG A 66 9.27 12.05 7.86
N ASN A 67 9.18 12.82 6.78
CA ASN A 67 7.94 13.24 6.17
C ASN A 67 7.56 12.30 5.02
N TYR A 68 6.22 12.11 4.85
CA TYR A 68 5.62 11.33 3.79
C TYR A 68 4.55 12.14 3.08
N LYS A 69 4.71 12.36 1.79
CA LYS A 69 3.70 13.03 0.96
C LYS A 69 2.51 12.12 0.69
N ILE A 70 1.33 12.70 0.66
CA ILE A 70 0.09 12.04 0.25
C ILE A 70 -0.14 12.33 -1.23
N GLU A 71 -0.38 11.29 -2.03
CA GLU A 71 -0.53 11.42 -3.48
C GLU A 71 -1.85 12.09 -3.86
N GLU A 72 -2.93 11.75 -3.16
CA GLU A 72 -4.26 12.32 -3.36
C GLU A 72 -4.76 13.00 -2.06
N PRO A 73 -4.29 14.22 -1.75
CA PRO A 73 -4.67 14.93 -0.54
C PRO A 73 -6.16 15.25 -0.51
N PHE A 74 -6.78 15.12 0.66
CA PHE A 74 -8.15 15.55 0.91
C PHE A 74 -8.38 15.91 2.38
N GLU A 75 -9.51 16.51 2.69
CA GLU A 75 -9.92 16.84 4.06
C GLU A 75 -10.21 15.56 4.87
N SER A 76 -9.18 15.01 5.50
CA SER A 76 -9.21 13.69 6.11
C SER A 76 -8.88 13.67 7.60
N ALA A 77 -8.45 14.78 8.19
CA ALA A 77 -8.17 14.91 9.60
C ALA A 77 -9.03 16.02 10.24
N ARG A 78 -9.48 15.80 11.47
CA ARG A 78 -10.16 16.83 12.26
C ARG A 78 -9.12 17.75 12.93
N LYS A 79 -9.30 19.06 12.82
CA LYS A 79 -8.46 20.04 13.52
C LYS A 79 -8.73 19.98 15.01
N VAL A 80 -7.72 19.57 15.76
CA VAL A 80 -7.79 19.43 17.21
C VAL A 80 -6.56 19.99 17.88
N SER A 81 -6.74 20.50 19.10
CA SER A 81 -5.65 20.74 20.05
C SER A 81 -5.67 19.65 21.12
N LEU A 82 -4.52 19.17 21.53
CA LEU A 82 -4.40 18.11 22.51
C LEU A 82 -3.95 18.64 23.86
N GLU A 83 -4.23 17.86 24.90
CA GLU A 83 -3.71 18.08 26.24
C GLU A 83 -2.21 17.78 26.31
N SER A 84 -1.55 18.33 27.32
CA SER A 84 -0.08 18.27 27.44
C SER A 84 0.47 16.88 27.79
N ASP A 85 -0.36 15.96 28.28
CA ASP A 85 0.00 14.59 28.66
C ASP A 85 -0.28 13.57 27.55
N VAL A 86 -0.70 14.04 26.36
CA VAL A 86 -0.91 13.21 25.17
C VAL A 86 0.40 13.01 24.44
N LYS A 87 0.69 11.77 24.05
CA LYS A 87 1.84 11.47 23.20
C LYS A 87 1.43 11.39 21.74
N VAL A 88 1.96 12.31 20.92
CA VAL A 88 1.69 12.37 19.48
C VAL A 88 2.72 11.55 18.72
N HIS A 89 2.27 10.68 17.82
CA HIS A 89 3.09 9.80 16.98
C HIS A 89 3.16 10.24 15.51
N ALA A 90 2.14 10.96 15.04
CA ALA A 90 2.15 11.54 13.70
C ALA A 90 1.34 12.84 13.67
N LYS A 91 1.74 13.77 12.79
CA LYS A 91 1.08 15.07 12.61
C LYS A 91 1.26 15.57 11.19
N THR A 92 0.45 16.56 10.77
CA THR A 92 0.69 17.29 9.52
C THR A 92 1.97 18.13 9.61
N THR A 93 2.55 18.44 8.45
CA THR A 93 3.82 19.23 8.37
C THR A 93 3.61 20.69 8.06
N ASP A 94 2.38 21.10 7.77
CA ASP A 94 1.99 22.49 7.56
C ASP A 94 1.91 23.30 8.88
N ASP A 95 1.55 24.55 8.78
CA ASP A 95 1.47 25.47 9.93
C ASP A 95 0.46 25.04 10.99
N SER A 96 -0.52 24.21 10.63
CA SER A 96 -1.53 23.72 11.56
C SER A 96 -0.98 22.70 12.53
N HIS A 97 0.04 21.93 12.10
CA HIS A 97 0.59 20.79 12.85
C HIS A 97 -0.49 19.89 13.45
N THR A 98 -1.58 19.68 12.72
CA THR A 98 -2.73 18.89 13.17
C THR A 98 -2.27 17.49 13.60
N PRO A 99 -2.55 17.07 14.85
CA PRO A 99 -2.25 15.72 15.31
C PRO A 99 -3.04 14.68 14.51
N LEU A 100 -2.35 13.64 14.04
CA LEU A 100 -2.94 12.57 13.23
C LEU A 100 -3.04 11.25 13.99
N ILE A 101 -2.05 10.95 14.82
CA ILE A 101 -2.03 9.73 15.63
C ILE A 101 -1.49 10.08 17.00
N TRP A 102 -2.23 9.67 18.04
CA TRP A 102 -1.78 9.89 19.41
C TRP A 102 -2.28 8.81 20.36
N GLU A 103 -1.66 8.72 21.52
CA GLU A 103 -2.11 7.92 22.65
C GLU A 103 -2.34 8.78 23.90
N LYS A 104 -3.39 8.43 24.66
CA LYS A 104 -3.79 9.06 25.93
C LYS A 104 -3.95 7.98 26.98
N PRO A 105 -3.17 8.00 28.06
CA PRO A 105 -3.44 7.16 29.23
C PRO A 105 -4.81 7.45 29.83
N TYR A 106 -5.54 6.40 30.22
CA TYR A 106 -6.85 6.53 30.85
C TYR A 106 -7.03 5.45 31.93
N GLY A 107 -6.96 5.86 33.20
CA GLY A 107 -6.96 4.93 34.32
C GLY A 107 -5.77 3.95 34.24
N LYS A 108 -6.06 2.65 34.14
CA LYS A 108 -5.06 1.59 33.98
C LYS A 108 -4.84 1.19 32.53
N GLY A 109 -5.68 1.70 31.62
CA GLY A 109 -5.62 1.46 30.17
C GLY A 109 -5.21 2.70 29.41
N LYS A 110 -5.52 2.73 28.13
CA LYS A 110 -5.27 3.87 27.25
C LYS A 110 -6.17 3.89 26.03
N PHE A 111 -6.30 5.07 25.47
CA PHE A 111 -6.83 5.30 24.14
C PHE A 111 -5.69 5.51 23.15
N VAL A 112 -5.83 4.94 21.96
CA VAL A 112 -5.07 5.29 20.77
C VAL A 112 -6.06 5.84 19.75
N VAL A 113 -5.73 6.96 19.14
CA VAL A 113 -6.62 7.65 18.20
C VAL A 113 -5.91 7.89 16.89
N ASP A 114 -6.53 7.41 15.82
CA ASP A 114 -6.15 7.73 14.44
C ASP A 114 -7.11 8.79 13.90
N ASN A 115 -6.65 10.02 13.89
CA ASN A 115 -7.32 11.17 13.28
C ASN A 115 -6.87 11.30 11.82
N LEU A 116 -7.00 10.19 11.08
CA LEU A 116 -6.51 10.05 9.72
C LEU A 116 -7.50 9.21 8.91
N GLY A 117 -8.05 9.77 7.84
CA GLY A 117 -9.04 9.11 6.98
C GLY A 117 -8.48 8.64 5.63
N ILE A 118 -7.17 8.46 5.50
CA ILE A 118 -6.51 8.08 4.25
C ILE A 118 -6.33 6.57 4.18
N TYR A 119 -6.84 5.92 3.11
CA TYR A 119 -6.86 4.46 2.97
C TYR A 119 -5.99 3.94 1.82
N GLU A 120 -5.14 4.77 1.24
CA GLU A 120 -4.23 4.36 0.18
C GLU A 120 -3.31 3.23 0.64
N ARG A 121 -2.88 2.37 -0.31
CA ARG A 121 -2.06 1.19 0.01
C ARG A 121 -0.74 1.54 0.68
N ASN A 122 -0.11 2.65 0.24
CA ASN A 122 1.16 3.17 0.76
C ASN A 122 1.07 3.70 2.19
N VAL A 123 -0.13 4.05 2.68
CA VAL A 123 -0.36 4.60 4.03
C VAL A 123 -0.83 3.54 5.04
N ARG A 124 -1.28 2.37 4.60
CA ARG A 124 -1.86 1.34 5.47
C ARG A 124 -0.96 0.87 6.61
N GLY A 125 0.36 0.95 6.43
CA GLY A 125 1.33 0.61 7.47
C GLY A 125 1.18 1.44 8.75
N ILE A 126 0.72 2.68 8.64
CA ILE A 126 0.44 3.57 9.77
C ILE A 126 -0.63 2.99 10.70
N TYR A 127 -1.73 2.47 10.17
CA TYR A 127 -2.80 1.85 10.97
C TYR A 127 -2.35 0.58 11.69
N ALA A 128 -1.48 -0.21 11.05
CA ALA A 128 -0.87 -1.36 11.70
C ALA A 128 0.05 -0.94 12.86
N ALA A 129 0.77 0.17 12.70
CA ALA A 129 1.59 0.75 13.77
C ALA A 129 0.73 1.28 14.92
N SER A 130 -0.39 1.98 14.64
CA SER A 130 -1.35 2.41 15.67
C SER A 130 -1.91 1.22 16.45
N TYR A 131 -2.29 0.16 15.75
CA TYR A 131 -2.74 -1.08 16.40
C TYR A 131 -1.66 -1.67 17.32
N SER A 132 -0.39 -1.58 16.94
CA SER A 132 0.71 -2.10 17.76
C SER A 132 0.88 -1.36 19.09
N LEU A 133 0.40 -0.13 19.21
CA LEU A 133 0.41 0.63 20.47
C LEU A 133 -0.53 0.06 21.54
N LEU A 134 -1.48 -0.81 21.18
CA LEU A 134 -2.43 -1.43 22.13
C LEU A 134 -1.79 -2.50 23.01
N THR A 135 -0.57 -2.95 22.71
CA THR A 135 0.09 -4.05 23.40
C THR A 135 1.51 -3.65 23.80
N GLU A 136 2.03 -4.25 24.87
CA GLU A 136 3.43 -4.04 25.28
C GLU A 136 4.44 -4.61 24.30
N ALA A 137 4.04 -5.66 23.57
CA ALA A 137 4.87 -6.30 22.55
C ALA A 137 4.00 -6.70 21.35
N THR A 138 4.40 -6.31 20.16
CA THR A 138 3.73 -6.68 18.92
C THR A 138 4.74 -7.28 17.96
N VAL A 139 4.38 -8.39 17.31
CA VAL A 139 5.17 -9.02 16.25
C VAL A 139 4.40 -8.88 14.95
N TYR A 140 5.03 -8.27 13.96
CA TYR A 140 4.47 -8.17 12.60
C TYR A 140 5.58 -8.36 11.57
N PRO A 141 5.25 -8.95 10.40
CA PRO A 141 6.24 -9.12 9.33
C PRO A 141 6.57 -7.76 8.71
N VAL A 142 7.85 -7.47 8.53
CA VAL A 142 8.31 -6.34 7.72
C VAL A 142 8.82 -6.89 6.41
N ILE A 143 8.03 -6.71 5.35
CA ILE A 143 8.40 -7.10 4.00
C ILE A 143 8.86 -5.83 3.26
N ASN A 144 10.17 -5.72 3.05
CA ASN A 144 10.75 -4.67 2.24
C ASN A 144 11.30 -5.31 0.95
N GLY A 145 10.39 -5.75 0.12
CA GLY A 145 10.69 -6.45 -1.13
C GLY A 145 9.86 -5.91 -2.29
N SER A 146 10.45 -5.94 -3.46
CA SER A 146 9.77 -5.69 -4.73
C SER A 146 9.81 -6.94 -5.59
N THR A 147 8.71 -7.25 -6.26
CA THR A 147 8.62 -8.34 -7.22
C THR A 147 8.38 -7.77 -8.60
N TYR A 148 9.05 -8.32 -9.59
CA TYR A 148 8.99 -7.87 -10.97
C TYR A 148 8.50 -9.01 -11.85
N TYR A 149 7.31 -8.85 -12.40
CA TYR A 149 6.70 -9.84 -13.29
C TYR A 149 6.81 -9.38 -14.74
N ILE A 150 7.06 -10.34 -15.63
CA ILE A 150 6.94 -10.15 -17.08
C ILE A 150 5.70 -10.93 -17.49
N ASP A 151 4.60 -10.20 -17.69
CA ASP A 151 3.34 -10.78 -18.12
C ASP A 151 3.44 -11.28 -19.57
N ASP A 152 2.61 -12.28 -19.91
CA ASP A 152 2.54 -12.90 -21.23
C ASP A 152 3.91 -13.40 -21.72
N PHE A 153 4.75 -13.84 -20.81
CA PHE A 153 6.12 -14.26 -21.11
C PHE A 153 6.16 -15.51 -22.01
N PRO A 154 7.06 -15.60 -22.99
CA PRO A 154 8.10 -14.63 -23.43
C PRO A 154 7.66 -13.77 -24.60
N SER A 155 6.40 -13.54 -24.72
CA SER A 155 5.80 -12.91 -25.89
C SER A 155 6.40 -11.54 -26.21
N PRO A 156 6.67 -11.24 -27.49
CA PRO A 156 6.29 -9.94 -27.99
C PRO A 156 4.78 -9.99 -28.17
N VAL A 157 4.05 -9.41 -27.27
CA VAL A 157 2.62 -9.21 -27.52
C VAL A 157 2.50 -8.34 -28.74
N PRO A 158 1.84 -8.76 -29.82
CA PRO A 158 1.62 -7.92 -30.97
C PRO A 158 0.57 -6.87 -30.62
N ALA A 159 0.95 -5.91 -29.81
CA ALA A 159 0.12 -4.75 -29.50
C ALA A 159 0.29 -3.73 -30.61
N GLY A 160 -0.65 -3.71 -31.56
CA GLY A 160 -0.64 -2.79 -32.70
C GLY A 160 0.31 -3.19 -33.84
N ASP A 161 0.58 -2.23 -34.71
CA ASP A 161 1.31 -2.43 -35.94
C ASP A 161 2.85 -2.33 -35.82
N GLY A 162 3.34 -2.09 -34.59
CA GLY A 162 4.78 -1.92 -34.35
C GLY A 162 5.40 -0.68 -34.99
N ARG A 163 4.58 0.27 -35.52
CA ARG A 163 5.03 1.41 -36.31
C ARG A 163 6.08 2.29 -35.63
N PHE A 164 5.99 2.45 -34.32
CA PHE A 164 6.96 3.25 -33.57
C PHE A 164 8.29 2.52 -33.41
N VAL A 165 8.27 1.21 -33.21
CA VAL A 165 9.47 0.37 -33.19
C VAL A 165 10.14 0.42 -34.57
N LYS A 166 9.35 0.28 -35.66
CA LYS A 166 9.87 0.37 -37.01
C LYS A 166 10.46 1.74 -37.29
N ARG A 167 9.78 2.83 -36.88
CA ARG A 167 10.25 4.19 -37.08
C ARG A 167 11.55 4.49 -36.34
N ASP A 168 11.65 4.10 -35.05
CA ASP A 168 12.72 4.56 -34.16
C ASP A 168 13.94 3.64 -34.21
N TYR A 169 13.74 2.33 -34.49
CA TYR A 169 14.78 1.31 -34.45
C TYR A 169 14.99 0.59 -35.78
N ASP A 170 14.15 0.82 -36.78
CA ASP A 170 14.12 0.09 -38.07
C ASP A 170 14.03 -1.44 -37.90
N MET A 171 13.35 -1.91 -36.85
CA MET A 171 13.19 -3.31 -36.47
C MET A 171 11.72 -3.75 -36.51
N SER A 172 11.48 -5.05 -36.66
CA SER A 172 10.21 -5.65 -36.29
C SER A 172 10.06 -5.68 -34.75
N VAL A 173 8.84 -5.86 -34.27
CA VAL A 173 8.58 -6.00 -32.82
C VAL A 173 9.38 -7.16 -32.20
N SER A 174 9.45 -8.29 -32.92
CA SER A 174 10.21 -9.47 -32.47
C SER A 174 11.71 -9.20 -32.36
N GLU A 175 12.30 -8.52 -33.34
CA GLU A 175 13.71 -8.12 -33.31
C GLU A 175 13.99 -7.12 -32.19
N PHE A 176 13.09 -6.16 -31.98
CA PHE A 176 13.23 -5.20 -30.89
C PHE A 176 13.25 -5.88 -29.53
N TYR A 177 12.33 -6.82 -29.28
CA TYR A 177 12.29 -7.58 -28.04
C TYR A 177 13.58 -8.36 -27.78
N THR A 178 14.11 -8.98 -28.82
CA THR A 178 15.33 -9.82 -28.71
C THR A 178 16.59 -8.97 -28.57
N ASN A 179 16.70 -7.88 -29.33
CA ASN A 179 17.96 -7.16 -29.48
C ASN A 179 18.06 -5.89 -28.64
N VAL A 180 16.93 -5.36 -28.13
CA VAL A 180 16.91 -4.12 -27.34
C VAL A 180 16.28 -4.37 -25.96
N TRP A 181 14.99 -4.72 -25.91
CA TRP A 181 14.25 -4.81 -24.67
C TRP A 181 14.81 -5.87 -23.70
N TRP A 182 15.05 -7.08 -24.19
CA TRP A 182 15.58 -8.15 -23.35
C TRP A 182 16.98 -7.87 -22.80
N PRO A 183 17.95 -7.43 -23.62
CA PRO A 183 19.25 -7.02 -23.12
C PRO A 183 19.19 -5.88 -22.09
N ASP A 184 18.25 -4.95 -22.24
CA ASP A 184 18.07 -3.86 -21.25
C ASP A 184 17.54 -4.37 -19.91
N LEU A 185 16.61 -5.34 -19.91
CA LEU A 185 16.20 -6.01 -18.68
C LEU A 185 17.37 -6.75 -17.98
N LEU A 186 18.20 -7.42 -18.75
CA LEU A 186 19.41 -8.09 -18.21
C LEU A 186 20.40 -7.08 -17.61
N LYS A 187 20.58 -5.92 -18.22
CA LYS A 187 21.40 -4.82 -17.64
C LYS A 187 20.82 -4.30 -16.31
N LEU A 188 19.50 -4.26 -16.16
CA LEU A 188 18.86 -3.89 -14.89
C LEU A 188 19.13 -4.96 -13.83
N HIS A 189 19.09 -6.25 -14.19
CA HIS A 189 19.50 -7.34 -13.31
C HIS A 189 20.96 -7.17 -12.87
N GLU A 190 21.88 -7.01 -13.79
CA GLU A 190 23.31 -6.85 -13.50
C GLU A 190 23.60 -5.64 -12.61
N LYS A 191 22.95 -4.49 -12.89
CA LYS A 191 23.22 -3.23 -12.20
C LYS A 191 22.59 -3.13 -10.83
N TYR A 192 21.37 -3.66 -10.66
CA TYR A 192 20.54 -3.45 -9.48
C TYR A 192 20.15 -4.72 -8.74
N GLY A 193 20.53 -5.90 -9.23
CA GLY A 193 20.12 -7.17 -8.67
C GLY A 193 18.62 -7.47 -8.85
N ILE A 194 17.96 -6.83 -9.83
CA ILE A 194 16.55 -7.06 -10.10
C ILE A 194 16.37 -8.45 -10.70
N VAL A 195 15.57 -9.27 -10.02
CA VAL A 195 15.20 -10.62 -10.48
C VAL A 195 13.77 -10.59 -10.99
N HIS A 196 13.54 -11.16 -12.17
CA HIS A 196 12.24 -11.18 -12.80
C HIS A 196 11.59 -12.57 -12.72
N THR A 197 10.25 -12.60 -12.62
CA THR A 197 9.44 -13.80 -12.81
C THR A 197 8.70 -13.69 -14.13
N GLY A 198 8.97 -14.56 -15.09
CA GLY A 198 8.26 -14.66 -16.35
C GLY A 198 6.99 -15.49 -16.18
N VAL A 199 5.81 -14.89 -16.34
CA VAL A 199 4.53 -15.59 -16.18
C VAL A 199 3.99 -16.00 -17.56
N VAL A 200 3.97 -17.32 -17.78
CA VAL A 200 3.73 -17.93 -19.10
C VAL A 200 2.25 -18.09 -19.37
N ILE A 201 1.83 -17.75 -20.57
CA ILE A 201 0.47 -17.95 -21.08
C ILE A 201 0.51 -18.55 -22.50
N GLU A 202 -0.48 -19.36 -22.87
CA GLU A 202 -0.55 -19.94 -24.21
C GLU A 202 -1.24 -19.00 -25.20
N ASN A 203 -2.30 -18.32 -24.76
CA ASN A 203 -3.05 -17.37 -25.57
C ASN A 203 -3.42 -16.13 -24.77
N TYR A 204 -2.97 -14.96 -25.19
CA TYR A 204 -3.22 -13.67 -24.52
C TYR A 204 -4.38 -12.86 -25.14
N GLU A 205 -5.17 -13.44 -26.04
CA GLU A 205 -6.34 -12.80 -26.66
C GLU A 205 -7.66 -13.17 -25.98
N ALA A 206 -7.62 -13.80 -24.81
CA ALA A 206 -8.80 -14.23 -24.05
C ALA A 206 -9.77 -15.14 -24.86
N GLN A 207 -9.24 -15.93 -25.74
CA GLN A 207 -10.03 -16.84 -26.59
C GLN A 207 -10.76 -17.89 -25.73
N THR A 208 -12.08 -18.00 -25.89
CA THR A 208 -12.94 -18.93 -25.13
C THR A 208 -13.56 -20.02 -25.99
N ASP A 209 -13.66 -19.83 -27.30
CA ASP A 209 -14.35 -20.70 -28.23
C ASP A 209 -13.41 -21.46 -29.15
N GLY A 210 -13.76 -22.70 -29.43
CA GLY A 210 -13.04 -23.54 -30.36
C GLY A 210 -11.68 -24.01 -29.85
N LYS A 211 -10.78 -24.32 -30.77
CA LYS A 211 -9.41 -24.69 -30.45
C LYS A 211 -8.60 -23.44 -30.15
N ILE A 212 -8.02 -23.37 -28.97
CA ILE A 212 -7.16 -22.25 -28.57
C ILE A 212 -5.98 -22.15 -29.56
N VAL A 213 -5.79 -20.97 -30.11
CA VAL A 213 -4.67 -20.69 -31.00
C VAL A 213 -3.40 -20.53 -30.18
N GLN A 214 -2.40 -21.31 -30.52
CA GLN A 214 -1.08 -21.19 -29.91
C GLN A 214 -0.41 -19.91 -30.38
N GLN A 215 -0.08 -19.03 -29.43
CA GLN A 215 0.58 -17.73 -29.72
C GLN A 215 2.04 -17.72 -29.28
N ASN A 216 2.44 -18.63 -28.42
CA ASN A 216 3.84 -18.79 -28.05
C ASN A 216 4.59 -19.69 -29.04
N ASP A 217 5.79 -19.24 -29.40
CA ASP A 217 6.77 -19.99 -30.15
C ASP A 217 7.70 -20.75 -29.19
N LEU A 218 7.82 -22.06 -29.35
CA LEU A 218 8.61 -22.90 -28.46
C LEU A 218 10.11 -22.52 -28.45
N ASP A 219 10.66 -22.11 -29.59
CA ASP A 219 12.07 -21.75 -29.67
C ASP A 219 12.34 -20.39 -29.00
N ARG A 220 11.40 -19.46 -29.13
CA ARG A 220 11.41 -18.20 -28.36
C ARG A 220 11.31 -18.49 -26.87
N PHE A 221 10.35 -19.31 -26.46
CA PHE A 221 10.18 -19.68 -25.06
C PHE A 221 11.47 -20.29 -24.47
N LYS A 222 12.11 -21.21 -25.17
CA LYS A 222 13.37 -21.77 -24.74
C LYS A 222 14.49 -20.73 -24.66
N TYR A 223 14.60 -19.84 -25.62
CA TYR A 223 15.62 -18.79 -25.65
C TYR A 223 15.47 -17.85 -24.44
N PHE A 224 14.30 -17.22 -24.31
CA PHE A 224 14.07 -16.27 -23.23
C PHE A 224 13.97 -16.95 -21.87
N GLY A 225 13.33 -18.12 -21.77
CA GLY A 225 13.19 -18.88 -20.52
C GLY A 225 14.54 -19.34 -19.97
N ASN A 226 15.41 -19.92 -20.82
CA ASN A 226 16.75 -20.30 -20.41
C ASN A 226 17.59 -19.08 -19.97
N SER A 227 17.48 -17.98 -20.71
CA SER A 227 18.15 -16.73 -20.33
C SER A 227 17.65 -16.17 -19.01
N LEU A 228 16.33 -16.18 -18.80
CA LEU A 228 15.73 -15.76 -17.52
C LEU A 228 16.25 -16.59 -16.35
N LEU A 229 16.17 -17.93 -16.45
CA LEU A 229 16.63 -18.84 -15.42
C LEU A 229 18.14 -18.74 -15.15
N ALA A 230 18.95 -18.55 -16.19
CA ALA A 230 20.40 -18.37 -16.05
C ALA A 230 20.77 -17.09 -15.29
N ASN A 231 19.89 -16.09 -15.25
CA ASN A 231 20.04 -14.85 -14.49
C ASN A 231 19.25 -14.88 -13.16
N GLY A 232 18.96 -16.06 -12.61
CA GLY A 232 18.32 -16.22 -11.31
C GLY A 232 16.82 -15.93 -11.29
N GLY A 233 16.21 -15.72 -12.47
CA GLY A 233 14.78 -15.50 -12.59
C GLY A 233 13.96 -16.78 -12.40
N GLU A 234 12.64 -16.63 -12.41
CA GLU A 234 11.67 -17.71 -12.20
C GLU A 234 10.66 -17.77 -13.33
N LEU A 235 10.05 -18.94 -13.53
CA LEU A 235 8.91 -19.12 -14.41
C LEU A 235 7.66 -19.40 -13.58
N GLY A 236 6.59 -18.67 -13.88
CA GLY A 236 5.26 -18.83 -13.28
C GLY A 236 4.19 -19.04 -14.35
N TYR A 237 2.95 -19.18 -13.92
CA TYR A 237 1.79 -19.29 -14.79
C TYR A 237 0.94 -18.02 -14.75
N HIS A 238 0.56 -17.53 -15.95
CA HIS A 238 -0.39 -16.43 -16.13
C HIS A 238 -1.78 -16.94 -16.58
N GLY A 239 -2.03 -18.21 -16.41
CA GLY A 239 -3.20 -18.90 -16.94
C GLY A 239 -2.94 -19.51 -18.31
N TYR A 240 -4.02 -19.94 -18.97
CA TYR A 240 -3.93 -20.53 -20.31
C TYR A 240 -4.32 -19.55 -21.40
N ASN A 241 -5.34 -18.73 -21.17
CA ASN A 241 -5.93 -17.82 -22.16
C ASN A 241 -6.62 -16.59 -21.55
N HIS A 242 -6.09 -16.01 -20.47
CA HIS A 242 -6.67 -14.87 -19.73
C HIS A 242 -8.09 -15.08 -19.20
N GLN A 243 -8.52 -16.33 -19.07
CA GLN A 243 -9.82 -16.63 -18.49
C GLN A 243 -9.68 -17.07 -17.03
N PRO A 244 -10.66 -16.75 -16.16
CA PRO A 244 -10.64 -17.24 -14.79
C PRO A 244 -10.66 -18.77 -14.77
N LEU A 245 -9.95 -19.35 -13.79
CA LEU A 245 -9.90 -20.80 -13.58
C LEU A 245 -11.14 -21.33 -12.86
N SER A 246 -11.99 -20.45 -12.38
CA SER A 246 -13.26 -20.77 -11.74
C SER A 246 -14.39 -20.00 -12.43
N PRO A 247 -15.61 -20.59 -12.52
CA PRO A 247 -16.79 -19.89 -13.06
C PRO A 247 -17.19 -18.72 -12.20
#